data_616362348de358c8c52cc48e831392cc
#
_entry.id   616362348de358c8c52cc48e831392cc
#
_cell.length_a   1.000
_cell.length_b   1.000
_cell.length_c   1.000
_cell.angle_alpha   90.00
_cell.angle_beta   90.00
_cell.angle_gamma   90.00
#
_symmetry.space_group_name_H-M   'P 1'
#
loop_
_entity.id
_entity.type
_entity.pdbx_description
1 polymer ?
#
loop_
_entity_poly.entity_id
_entity_poly.type
_entity_poly.pdbx_seq_one_letter_code
_entity_poly.pdbx_strand_id
1 'polypeptide(L)'
;LPGVRGVASVTQIPSPTMSSNALTIEGVTLEGDGPVFIPYMAVSDGYFRTARIGLVRGRTFGPQDGPDATPAIVVSETMARRYWPRAGAVGAPLRISPHTAERWGEVVGIVRDVRADPALPAPEPMAYASGRQDFAWSGRDFLVRTGGDPLALVRPFQRELAAIDPSVPLRDPRTLRSVMDERLAGPALLG
;
A
#
# COMPACT_ATOMS: atom_id res chain seq x y z
N LEU A 1 -3.50 21.33 8.66
CA LEU A 1 -2.95 22.34 7.74
C LEU A 1 -4.02 22.76 6.73
N PRO A 2 -4.20 24.09 6.46
CA PRO A 2 -5.14 24.58 5.45
C PRO A 2 -4.84 23.97 4.05
N GLY A 3 -5.90 23.68 3.29
CA GLY A 3 -5.77 23.13 1.95
C GLY A 3 -5.53 21.64 1.87
N VAL A 4 -5.21 20.95 2.97
CA VAL A 4 -5.07 19.50 3.02
C VAL A 4 -6.44 18.84 2.92
N ARG A 5 -6.59 17.92 1.98
CA ARG A 5 -7.83 17.16 1.71
C ARG A 5 -7.76 15.70 2.15
N GLY A 6 -6.55 15.20 2.38
CA GLY A 6 -6.32 13.84 2.86
C GLY A 6 -4.86 13.61 3.19
N VAL A 7 -4.62 12.76 4.17
CA VAL A 7 -3.29 12.31 4.58
C VAL A 7 -3.35 10.80 4.79
N ALA A 8 -2.31 10.12 4.37
CA ALA A 8 -2.10 8.71 4.65
C ALA A 8 -0.62 8.43 4.85
N SER A 9 -0.30 7.43 5.67
CA SER A 9 1.04 6.85 5.72
C SER A 9 1.07 5.50 5.01
N VAL A 10 2.20 5.21 4.39
CA VAL A 10 2.45 3.97 3.67
C VAL A 10 3.88 3.50 3.93
N THR A 11 4.14 2.22 3.86
CA THR A 11 5.50 1.69 4.01
C THR A 11 6.39 2.02 2.82
N GLN A 12 5.79 2.19 1.66
CA GLN A 12 6.46 2.57 0.41
C GLN A 12 5.46 3.10 -0.63
N ILE A 13 5.90 3.96 -1.52
CA ILE A 13 5.10 4.38 -2.69
C ILE A 13 5.11 3.24 -3.73
N PRO A 14 3.96 2.88 -4.35
CA PRO A 14 3.90 1.87 -5.40
C PRO A 14 4.95 2.11 -6.48
N SER A 15 5.74 1.09 -6.80
CA SER A 15 6.85 1.17 -7.75
C SER A 15 7.22 -0.21 -8.32
N PRO A 16 7.91 -0.27 -9.46
CA PRO A 16 8.41 -1.53 -10.02
C PRO A 16 9.35 -2.29 -9.08
N THR A 17 10.01 -1.58 -8.17
CA THR A 17 10.98 -2.15 -7.20
C THR A 17 10.42 -2.29 -5.80
N MET A 18 9.08 -2.25 -5.66
CA MET A 18 8.48 -2.39 -4.34
C MET A 18 8.71 -3.78 -3.75
N SER A 19 8.76 -3.85 -2.43
CA SER A 19 8.93 -5.11 -1.71
C SER A 19 7.80 -6.08 -2.03
N SER A 20 8.17 -7.34 -2.24
CA SER A 20 7.23 -8.44 -2.42
C SER A 20 7.38 -9.44 -1.29
N ASN A 21 6.28 -10.02 -0.87
CA ASN A 21 6.21 -10.95 0.24
C ASN A 21 5.60 -12.28 -0.19
N ALA A 22 6.03 -13.36 0.46
CA ALA A 22 5.53 -14.69 0.16
C ALA A 22 4.06 -14.82 0.56
N LEU A 23 3.25 -15.31 -0.38
CA LEU A 23 1.82 -15.52 -0.26
C LEU A 23 1.50 -16.98 0.02
N THR A 24 0.64 -17.25 0.98
CA THR A 24 -0.03 -18.55 1.17
C THR A 24 -1.54 -18.32 1.24
N ILE A 25 -2.30 -19.08 0.47
CA ILE A 25 -3.77 -19.03 0.48
C ILE A 25 -4.28 -20.41 0.89
N GLU A 26 -5.18 -20.46 1.86
CA GLU A 26 -5.74 -21.72 2.34
C GLU A 26 -6.53 -22.43 1.24
N GLY A 27 -6.24 -23.73 1.05
CA GLY A 27 -6.91 -24.55 0.05
C GLY A 27 -6.56 -24.24 -1.41
N VAL A 28 -5.58 -23.37 -1.66
CA VAL A 28 -5.12 -23.04 -3.02
C VAL A 28 -3.66 -23.47 -3.18
N THR A 29 -3.44 -24.40 -4.11
CA THR A 29 -2.09 -24.70 -4.58
C THR A 29 -1.67 -23.61 -5.56
N LEU A 30 -0.68 -22.82 -5.18
CA LEU A 30 -0.13 -21.78 -6.04
C LEU A 30 0.74 -22.43 -7.12
N GLU A 31 0.67 -21.91 -8.34
CA GLU A 31 1.43 -22.47 -9.47
C GLU A 31 2.95 -22.32 -9.28
N GLY A 32 3.71 -23.39 -9.54
CA GLY A 32 5.16 -23.44 -9.47
C GLY A 32 5.70 -24.19 -8.24
N ASP A 33 7.01 -24.52 -8.28
CA ASP A 33 7.71 -25.31 -7.25
C ASP A 33 8.19 -24.46 -6.04
N GLY A 34 7.76 -23.21 -5.90
CA GLY A 34 8.24 -22.30 -4.87
C GLY A 34 7.18 -21.34 -4.36
N PRO A 35 7.54 -20.51 -3.35
CA PRO A 35 6.63 -19.50 -2.82
C PRO A 35 6.30 -18.45 -3.88
N VAL A 36 5.02 -18.12 -4.00
CA VAL A 36 4.58 -16.98 -4.82
C VAL A 36 4.79 -15.69 -4.05
N PHE A 37 5.49 -14.76 -4.67
CA PHE A 37 5.70 -13.43 -4.11
C PHE A 37 4.75 -12.43 -4.76
N ILE A 38 4.14 -11.56 -3.95
CA ILE A 38 3.27 -10.50 -4.42
C ILE A 38 3.74 -9.15 -3.87
N PRO A 39 3.57 -8.06 -4.62
CA PRO A 39 3.72 -6.71 -4.11
C PRO A 39 2.84 -6.48 -2.88
N TYR A 40 3.43 -5.91 -1.84
CA TYR A 40 2.79 -5.74 -0.55
C TYR A 40 3.12 -4.38 0.05
N MET A 41 2.16 -3.77 0.73
CA MET A 41 2.40 -2.55 1.52
C MET A 41 1.45 -2.44 2.71
N ALA A 42 1.97 -1.93 3.83
CA ALA A 42 1.12 -1.52 4.94
C ALA A 42 0.72 -0.05 4.77
N VAL A 43 -0.56 0.23 5.03
CA VAL A 43 -1.15 1.54 4.79
C VAL A 43 -2.05 1.98 5.95
N SER A 44 -2.12 3.28 6.21
CA SER A 44 -3.06 3.83 7.19
C SER A 44 -4.51 3.77 6.69
N ASP A 45 -5.47 3.86 7.61
CA ASP A 45 -6.91 3.77 7.32
C ASP A 45 -7.39 4.73 6.21
N GLY A 46 -6.77 5.90 6.10
CA GLY A 46 -7.11 6.92 5.12
C GLY A 46 -6.51 6.72 3.72
N TYR A 47 -5.69 5.70 3.51
CA TYR A 47 -4.90 5.54 2.29
C TYR A 47 -5.75 5.49 1.01
N PHE A 48 -6.68 4.56 0.91
CA PHE A 48 -7.47 4.36 -0.30
C PHE A 48 -8.26 5.62 -0.69
N ARG A 49 -8.83 6.31 0.29
CA ARG A 49 -9.52 7.59 0.08
C ARG A 49 -8.55 8.70 -0.36
N THR A 50 -7.38 8.81 0.28
CA THR A 50 -6.36 9.80 -0.06
C THR A 50 -5.78 9.54 -1.45
N ALA A 51 -5.49 8.29 -1.79
CA ALA A 51 -5.01 7.87 -3.11
C ALA A 51 -6.11 7.84 -4.19
N ARG A 52 -7.39 7.99 -3.82
CA ARG A 52 -8.57 7.82 -4.70
C ARG A 52 -8.67 6.43 -5.34
N ILE A 53 -8.30 5.43 -4.58
CA ILE A 53 -8.47 4.04 -4.99
C ILE A 53 -9.86 3.59 -4.55
N GLY A 54 -10.70 3.24 -5.53
CA GLY A 54 -12.09 2.86 -5.27
C GLY A 54 -12.21 1.50 -4.60
N LEU A 55 -13.09 1.40 -3.60
CA LEU A 55 -13.52 0.11 -3.05
C LEU A 55 -14.45 -0.58 -4.05
N VAL A 56 -14.23 -1.86 -4.31
CA VAL A 56 -15.03 -2.71 -5.20
C VAL A 56 -15.99 -3.57 -4.39
N ARG A 57 -15.49 -4.18 -3.31
CA ARG A 57 -16.30 -5.06 -2.44
C ARG A 57 -15.72 -5.10 -1.02
N GLY A 58 -16.55 -5.39 -0.03
CA GLY A 58 -16.14 -5.46 1.37
C GLY A 58 -15.92 -4.07 1.98
N ARG A 59 -14.84 -3.90 2.71
CA ARG A 59 -14.48 -2.65 3.39
C ARG A 59 -12.98 -2.34 3.27
N THR A 60 -12.61 -1.11 3.54
CA THR A 60 -11.22 -0.70 3.79
C THR A 60 -10.87 -0.81 5.28
N PHE A 61 -9.64 -0.49 5.65
CA PHE A 61 -9.19 -0.51 7.03
C PHE A 61 -9.86 0.56 7.89
N GLY A 62 -9.97 0.25 9.18
CA GLY A 62 -10.56 1.13 10.17
C GLY A 62 -10.08 0.82 11.60
N PRO A 63 -10.67 1.49 12.61
CA PRO A 63 -10.27 1.30 14.02
C PRO A 63 -10.37 -0.13 14.55
N GLN A 64 -11.24 -0.95 13.96
CA GLN A 64 -11.43 -2.38 14.32
C GLN A 64 -10.23 -3.25 13.93
N ASP A 65 -9.37 -2.78 13.02
CA ASP A 65 -8.20 -3.53 12.55
C ASP A 65 -6.95 -3.16 13.39
N GLY A 66 -7.10 -3.25 14.71
CA GLY A 66 -6.03 -3.00 15.69
C GLY A 66 -5.03 -4.16 15.81
N PRO A 67 -3.96 -4.00 16.60
CA PRO A 67 -2.87 -4.96 16.69
C PRO A 67 -3.32 -6.35 17.18
N ASP A 68 -4.32 -6.42 18.03
CA ASP A 68 -4.83 -7.66 18.60
C ASP A 68 -5.92 -8.33 17.76
N ALA A 69 -6.44 -7.64 16.73
CA ALA A 69 -7.46 -8.19 15.85
C ALA A 69 -6.87 -9.22 14.87
N THR A 70 -7.74 -10.00 14.23
CA THR A 70 -7.35 -10.83 13.08
C THR A 70 -6.67 -9.96 12.03
N PRO A 71 -5.50 -10.36 11.47
CA PRO A 71 -4.84 -9.60 10.43
C PRO A 71 -5.77 -9.30 9.26
N ALA A 72 -6.05 -8.01 9.04
CA ALA A 72 -6.92 -7.56 7.97
C ALA A 72 -6.10 -7.30 6.70
N ILE A 73 -6.54 -7.87 5.58
CA ILE A 73 -5.89 -7.72 4.27
C ILE A 73 -6.91 -7.16 3.29
N VAL A 74 -6.50 -6.16 2.53
CA VAL A 74 -7.23 -5.66 1.35
C VAL A 74 -6.44 -6.09 0.12
N VAL A 75 -7.12 -6.57 -0.91
CA VAL A 75 -6.48 -7.05 -2.14
C VAL A 75 -6.93 -6.26 -3.36
N SER A 76 -6.10 -6.22 -4.39
CA SER A 76 -6.48 -5.62 -5.68
C SER A 76 -7.47 -6.50 -6.46
N GLU A 77 -8.20 -5.91 -7.41
CA GLU A 77 -9.11 -6.67 -8.30
C GLU A 77 -8.38 -7.78 -9.05
N THR A 78 -7.17 -7.49 -9.54
CA THR A 78 -6.35 -8.49 -10.25
C THR A 78 -5.98 -9.66 -9.33
N MET A 79 -5.62 -9.39 -8.08
CA MET A 79 -5.36 -10.45 -7.10
C MET A 79 -6.61 -11.27 -6.82
N ALA A 80 -7.75 -10.61 -6.59
CA ALA A 80 -9.01 -11.30 -6.34
C ALA A 80 -9.43 -12.20 -7.50
N ARG A 81 -9.33 -11.73 -8.75
CA ARG A 81 -9.64 -12.53 -9.94
C ARG A 81 -8.70 -13.72 -10.12
N ARG A 82 -7.41 -13.54 -9.83
CA ARG A 82 -6.40 -14.59 -10.04
C ARG A 82 -6.56 -15.74 -9.06
N TYR A 83 -6.75 -15.44 -7.77
CA TYR A 83 -6.69 -16.45 -6.71
C TYR A 83 -8.05 -16.93 -6.22
N TRP A 84 -9.12 -16.16 -6.42
CA TRP A 84 -10.49 -16.52 -6.01
C TRP A 84 -11.52 -16.32 -7.13
N PRO A 85 -11.33 -16.90 -8.33
CA PRO A 85 -12.17 -16.59 -9.50
C PRO A 85 -13.64 -17.01 -9.34
N ARG A 86 -13.95 -17.96 -8.44
CA ARG A 86 -15.29 -18.52 -8.27
C ARG A 86 -15.94 -18.19 -6.92
N ALA A 87 -15.17 -18.23 -5.84
CA ALA A 87 -15.70 -18.13 -4.47
C ALA A 87 -15.83 -16.69 -3.96
N GLY A 88 -15.18 -15.74 -4.60
CA GLY A 88 -14.99 -14.40 -4.07
C GLY A 88 -13.90 -14.35 -3.02
N ALA A 89 -13.15 -13.24 -2.97
CA ALA A 89 -11.98 -13.13 -2.10
C ALA A 89 -12.34 -12.67 -0.67
N VAL A 90 -13.42 -11.89 -0.49
CA VAL A 90 -13.78 -11.34 0.83
C VAL A 90 -14.18 -12.47 1.77
N GLY A 91 -13.58 -12.50 2.95
CA GLY A 91 -13.70 -13.58 3.94
C GLY A 91 -12.66 -14.70 3.78
N ALA A 92 -11.92 -14.72 2.67
CA ALA A 92 -10.94 -15.79 2.43
C ALA A 92 -9.71 -15.63 3.35
N PRO A 93 -9.25 -16.73 3.95
CA PRO A 93 -8.03 -16.72 4.74
C PRO A 93 -6.79 -16.71 3.86
N LEU A 94 -5.81 -15.87 4.21
CA LEU A 94 -4.50 -15.86 3.58
C LEU A 94 -3.41 -15.49 4.59
N ARG A 95 -2.18 -15.80 4.22
CA ARG A 95 -1.00 -15.45 4.99
C ARG A 95 0.05 -14.82 4.09
N ILE A 96 0.62 -13.71 4.55
CA ILE A 96 1.67 -12.98 3.86
C ILE A 96 2.87 -12.90 4.81
N SER A 97 3.96 -13.61 4.48
CA SER A 97 5.17 -13.63 5.27
C SER A 97 6.08 -12.43 4.93
N PRO A 98 6.69 -11.76 5.94
CA PRO A 98 6.69 -12.10 7.37
C PRO A 98 5.51 -11.53 8.18
N HIS A 99 4.68 -10.67 7.64
CA HIS A 99 3.71 -9.85 8.40
C HIS A 99 2.63 -10.65 9.13
N THR A 100 2.13 -11.70 8.49
CA THR A 100 1.16 -12.62 9.11
C THR A 100 1.78 -13.99 9.37
N ALA A 101 3.11 -14.10 9.47
CA ALA A 101 3.83 -15.37 9.42
C ALA A 101 3.28 -16.44 10.38
N GLU A 102 2.83 -16.03 11.56
CA GLU A 102 2.31 -16.92 12.58
C GLU A 102 0.77 -16.96 12.65
N ARG A 103 0.09 -16.07 11.94
CA ARG A 103 -1.38 -15.92 11.99
C ARG A 103 -1.97 -15.89 10.59
N TRP A 104 -3.09 -16.55 10.43
CA TRP A 104 -3.93 -16.35 9.26
C TRP A 104 -4.62 -15.00 9.33
N GLY A 105 -4.54 -14.25 8.25
CA GLY A 105 -5.31 -13.03 8.04
C GLY A 105 -6.55 -13.32 7.22
N GLU A 106 -7.42 -12.33 7.11
CA GLU A 106 -8.67 -12.39 6.34
C GLU A 106 -8.70 -11.27 5.30
N VAL A 107 -9.13 -11.58 4.10
CA VAL A 107 -9.45 -10.57 3.08
C VAL A 107 -10.70 -9.82 3.50
N VAL A 108 -10.56 -8.56 3.90
CA VAL A 108 -11.69 -7.72 4.34
C VAL A 108 -12.27 -6.87 3.21
N GLY A 109 -11.53 -6.71 2.11
CA GLY A 109 -11.99 -5.91 0.98
C GLY A 109 -11.20 -6.09 -0.30
N ILE A 110 -11.83 -5.68 -1.40
CA ILE A 110 -11.24 -5.63 -2.74
C ILE A 110 -11.28 -4.19 -3.21
N VAL A 111 -10.14 -3.70 -3.71
CA VAL A 111 -10.01 -2.34 -4.25
C VAL A 111 -9.60 -2.37 -5.72
N ARG A 112 -9.84 -1.26 -6.42
CA ARG A 112 -9.37 -1.07 -7.79
C ARG A 112 -7.87 -1.28 -7.90
N ASP A 113 -7.45 -1.80 -9.03
CA ASP A 113 -6.04 -2.00 -9.34
C ASP A 113 -5.28 -0.67 -9.39
N VAL A 114 -4.01 -0.71 -8.95
CA VAL A 114 -3.04 0.37 -9.11
C VAL A 114 -1.92 -0.12 -10.02
N ARG A 115 -1.53 0.67 -11.00
CA ARG A 115 -0.37 0.39 -11.82
C ARG A 115 0.89 0.86 -11.09
N ALA A 116 1.56 -0.07 -10.42
CA ALA A 116 2.84 0.20 -9.77
C ALA A 116 3.98 0.33 -10.80
N ASP A 117 3.91 -0.46 -11.87
CA ASP A 117 4.81 -0.40 -13.02
C ASP A 117 4.04 -0.03 -14.31
N PRO A 118 4.27 1.18 -14.85
CA PRO A 118 3.64 1.58 -16.11
C PRO A 118 4.18 0.80 -17.34
N ALA A 119 5.34 0.15 -17.25
CA ALA A 119 5.90 -0.65 -18.33
C ALA A 119 5.19 -1.99 -18.52
N LEU A 120 4.52 -2.49 -17.49
CA LEU A 120 3.76 -3.73 -17.57
C LEU A 120 2.45 -3.54 -18.35
N PRO A 121 2.03 -4.54 -19.17
CA PRO A 121 0.81 -4.46 -19.98
C PRO A 121 -0.46 -4.43 -19.10
N ALA A 122 -0.42 -5.01 -17.90
CA ALA A 122 -1.54 -5.09 -16.97
C ALA A 122 -1.08 -4.87 -15.53
N PRO A 123 -1.98 -4.47 -14.61
CA PRO A 123 -1.69 -4.40 -13.19
C PRO A 123 -1.31 -5.77 -12.62
N GLU A 124 -0.36 -5.77 -11.68
CA GLU A 124 0.00 -6.96 -10.92
C GLU A 124 -0.95 -7.20 -9.74
N PRO A 125 -1.10 -8.47 -9.30
CA PRO A 125 -1.74 -8.77 -8.02
C PRO A 125 -1.05 -8.01 -6.88
N MET A 126 -1.82 -7.33 -6.02
CA MET A 126 -1.28 -6.54 -4.92
C MET A 126 -2.09 -6.76 -3.65
N ALA A 127 -1.40 -6.83 -2.51
CA ALA A 127 -2.02 -6.89 -1.20
C ALA A 127 -1.62 -5.69 -0.34
N TYR A 128 -2.56 -5.29 0.53
CA TYR A 128 -2.39 -4.22 1.50
C TYR A 128 -2.70 -4.76 2.89
N ALA A 129 -1.92 -4.35 3.90
CA ALA A 129 -2.22 -4.61 5.30
C ALA A 129 -2.56 -3.33 6.05
N SER A 130 -3.23 -3.49 7.19
CA SER A 130 -3.46 -2.39 8.10
C SER A 130 -2.15 -1.92 8.74
N GLY A 131 -1.83 -0.65 8.59
CA GLY A 131 -0.69 -0.04 9.27
C GLY A 131 -0.82 0.00 10.80
N ARG A 132 -1.99 -0.35 11.34
CA ARG A 132 -2.19 -0.55 12.78
C ARG A 132 -1.69 -1.91 13.27
N GLN A 133 -1.58 -2.89 12.37
CA GLN A 133 -1.16 -4.27 12.65
C GLN A 133 0.27 -4.55 12.22
N ASP A 134 0.83 -3.70 11.36
CA ASP A 134 2.17 -3.84 10.83
C ASP A 134 3.11 -2.77 11.39
N PHE A 135 3.88 -3.15 12.40
CA PHE A 135 4.86 -2.30 13.07
C PHE A 135 6.31 -2.58 12.64
N ALA A 136 6.53 -3.53 11.72
CA ALA A 136 7.87 -4.03 11.40
C ALA A 136 8.75 -3.06 10.58
N TRP A 137 8.19 -1.98 10.03
CA TRP A 137 8.90 -1.07 9.15
C TRP A 137 9.28 0.23 9.85
N SER A 138 10.58 0.52 9.87
CA SER A 138 11.15 1.72 10.49
C SER A 138 10.98 3.01 9.68
N GLY A 139 10.58 2.91 8.41
CA GLY A 139 10.36 4.05 7.53
C GLY A 139 8.92 4.10 7.02
N ARG A 140 8.38 5.32 6.87
CA ARG A 140 7.05 5.53 6.28
C ARG A 140 7.08 6.74 5.36
N ASP A 141 6.48 6.57 4.20
CA ASP A 141 6.15 7.68 3.31
C ASP A 141 4.80 8.27 3.71
N PHE A 142 4.67 9.59 3.56
CA PHE A 142 3.40 10.30 3.75
C PHE A 142 2.84 10.73 2.41
N LEU A 143 1.64 10.28 2.11
CA LEU A 143 0.86 10.73 0.98
C LEU A 143 -0.06 11.87 1.44
N VAL A 144 0.14 13.07 0.90
CA VAL A 144 -0.67 14.23 1.22
C VAL A 144 -1.42 14.70 -0.03
N ARG A 145 -2.74 14.76 0.07
CA ARG A 145 -3.58 15.34 -0.97
C ARG A 145 -3.95 16.78 -0.62
N THR A 146 -3.73 17.68 -1.53
CA THR A 146 -4.08 19.10 -1.39
C THR A 146 -4.96 19.60 -2.54
N GLY A 147 -5.60 20.72 -2.32
CA GLY A 147 -6.34 21.43 -3.36
C GLY A 147 -5.53 22.51 -4.09
N GLY A 148 -4.32 22.84 -3.59
CA GLY A 148 -3.41 23.82 -4.16
C GLY A 148 -2.08 23.21 -4.52
N ASP A 149 -1.03 24.05 -4.61
CA ASP A 149 0.34 23.61 -4.87
C ASP A 149 0.82 22.66 -3.75
N PRO A 150 1.15 21.38 -4.09
CA PRO A 150 1.61 20.42 -3.10
C PRO A 150 2.91 20.82 -2.40
N LEU A 151 3.84 21.47 -3.12
CA LEU A 151 5.14 21.85 -2.58
C LEU A 151 5.06 23.03 -1.59
N ALA A 152 4.01 23.85 -1.67
CA ALA A 152 3.74 24.88 -0.68
C ALA A 152 3.47 24.31 0.72
N LEU A 153 3.11 23.03 0.84
CA LEU A 153 2.88 22.37 2.13
C LEU A 153 4.16 21.90 2.83
N VAL A 154 5.31 21.87 2.14
CA VAL A 154 6.56 21.30 2.68
C VAL A 154 6.98 22.02 3.95
N ARG A 155 7.10 23.35 3.92
CA ARG A 155 7.51 24.14 5.10
C ARG A 155 6.51 24.07 6.26
N PRO A 156 5.18 24.23 6.04
CA PRO A 156 4.19 23.99 7.07
C PRO A 156 4.28 22.60 7.70
N PHE A 157 4.44 21.55 6.87
CA PHE A 157 4.55 20.17 7.34
C PHE A 157 5.82 19.95 8.18
N GLN A 158 6.96 20.49 7.75
CA GLN A 158 8.22 20.45 8.52
C GLN A 158 8.07 21.09 9.90
N ARG A 159 7.37 22.23 10.00
CA ARG A 159 7.15 22.91 11.30
C ARG A 159 6.29 22.05 12.23
N GLU A 160 5.20 21.46 11.73
CA GLU A 160 4.35 20.60 12.55
C GLU A 160 5.10 19.33 12.99
N LEU A 161 5.89 18.73 12.09
CA LEU A 161 6.70 17.56 12.41
C LEU A 161 7.75 17.89 13.49
N ALA A 162 8.47 18.99 13.35
CA ALA A 162 9.46 19.44 14.32
C ALA A 162 8.84 19.82 15.68
N ALA A 163 7.58 20.25 15.72
CA ALA A 163 6.85 20.51 16.95
C ALA A 163 6.47 19.21 17.70
N ILE A 164 6.32 18.09 16.98
CA ILE A 164 6.05 16.77 17.56
C ILE A 164 7.38 16.10 17.98
N ASP A 165 8.32 16.03 17.06
CA ASP A 165 9.65 15.47 17.30
C ASP A 165 10.69 16.16 16.40
N PRO A 166 11.55 17.03 16.96
CA PRO A 166 12.56 17.75 16.20
C PRO A 166 13.69 16.85 15.65
N SER A 167 13.82 15.63 16.12
CA SER A 167 14.82 14.67 15.66
C SER A 167 14.41 13.96 14.36
N VAL A 168 13.14 14.06 13.96
CA VAL A 168 12.61 13.40 12.74
C VAL A 168 12.67 14.37 11.56
N PRO A 169 13.60 14.19 10.61
CA PRO A 169 13.65 15.03 9.43
C PRO A 169 12.59 14.64 8.39
N LEU A 170 11.97 15.64 7.77
CA LEU A 170 11.24 15.39 6.52
C LEU A 170 12.26 15.18 5.39
N ARG A 171 12.24 14.00 4.78
CA ARG A 171 13.14 13.64 3.69
C ARG A 171 12.41 13.66 2.36
N ASP A 172 13.09 14.13 1.33
CA ASP A 172 12.73 14.03 -0.08
C ASP A 172 11.25 14.36 -0.41
N PRO A 173 10.76 15.57 -0.05
CA PRO A 173 9.41 15.94 -0.38
C PRO A 173 9.25 16.14 -1.90
N ARG A 174 8.40 15.31 -2.52
CA ARG A 174 8.16 15.30 -3.96
C ARG A 174 6.67 15.24 -4.28
N THR A 175 6.32 15.63 -5.49
CA THR A 175 4.97 15.37 -6.00
C THR A 175 4.89 13.94 -6.52
N LEU A 176 3.71 13.31 -6.42
CA LEU A 176 3.52 11.98 -7.01
C LEU A 176 3.74 12.03 -8.53
N ARG A 177 3.43 13.17 -9.17
CA ARG A 177 3.71 13.38 -10.60
C ARG A 177 5.21 13.28 -10.90
N SER A 178 6.07 14.00 -10.16
CA SER A 178 7.52 13.93 -10.41
C SER A 178 8.07 12.53 -10.19
N VAL A 179 7.57 11.81 -9.17
CA VAL A 179 7.95 10.40 -8.94
C VAL A 179 7.55 9.51 -10.13
N MET A 180 6.38 9.73 -10.71
CA MET A 180 5.93 8.96 -11.88
C MET A 180 6.70 9.33 -13.14
N ASP A 181 6.97 10.62 -13.36
CA ASP A 181 7.70 11.11 -14.54
C ASP A 181 9.16 10.58 -14.54
N GLU A 182 9.84 10.58 -13.39
CA GLU A 182 11.18 10.00 -13.26
C GLU A 182 11.20 8.49 -13.60
N ARG A 183 10.17 7.77 -13.19
CA ARG A 183 10.05 6.33 -13.48
C ARG A 183 9.77 6.04 -14.95
N LEU A 184 8.99 6.89 -15.61
CA LEU A 184 8.70 6.77 -17.04
C LEU A 184 9.92 7.14 -17.91
N ALA A 185 10.78 8.03 -17.42
CA ALA A 185 11.99 8.42 -18.13
C ALA A 185 13.06 7.29 -18.20
N GLY A 186 12.91 6.25 -17.38
CA GLY A 186 13.89 5.15 -17.27
C GLY A 186 15.21 5.60 -16.62
N PRO A 187 16.14 4.68 -16.30
CA PRO A 187 17.50 5.06 -15.97
C PRO A 187 18.11 5.69 -17.23
N ALA A 188 18.50 6.98 -17.15
CA ALA A 188 19.27 7.59 -18.20
C ALA A 188 20.50 6.68 -18.46
N LEU A 189 20.60 6.13 -19.67
CA LEU A 189 21.78 5.42 -20.12
C LEU A 189 22.94 6.41 -20.01
N LEU A 190 23.71 6.29 -18.92
CA LEU A 190 25.04 6.87 -18.84
C LEU A 190 25.89 6.07 -19.82
N GLY A 191 25.99 6.61 -21.05
CA GLY A 191 26.94 6.18 -22.04
C GLY A 191 28.35 6.63 -21.68
#